data_7665297ad154226a82cb80813ee585ac
#
_entry.id   7665297ad154226a82cb80813ee585ac
#
_cell.length_a   1.000
_cell.length_b   1.000
_cell.length_c   1.000
_cell.angle_alpha   90.00
_cell.angle_beta   90.00
_cell.angle_gamma   90.00
#
_symmetry.space_group_name_H-M   'P 1'
#
loop_
_entity.id
_entity.type
_entity.pdbx_description
1 polymer ?
#
loop_
_entity_poly.entity_id
_entity_poly.type
_entity_poly.pdbx_seq_one_letter_code
_entity_poly.pdbx_strand_id
1 'polypeptide(L)'
;KANIYKAKKRKLAIAKLRNCPVSPRKMRSVADLLRGKEVGKALNILKFNPRHASKFLEKLLLSAISNWQSKNEDQSIESTEIIVNEIKVDGGRILKRLRPAPQGRAHRIRKRSNHVTVVLESNNEIK
;
A
#
# COMPACT_ATOMS: atom_id res chain seq x y z
N LYS A 1 -27.94 -10.36 5.53
CA LYS A 1 -26.93 -9.28 5.67
C LYS A 1 -25.51 -9.83 5.80
N ALA A 2 -25.27 -10.85 6.61
CA ALA A 2 -23.94 -11.44 6.79
C ALA A 2 -23.38 -12.02 5.48
N ASN A 3 -24.21 -12.61 4.64
CA ASN A 3 -23.79 -13.19 3.37
C ASN A 3 -23.37 -12.13 2.35
N ILE A 4 -24.00 -10.96 2.36
CA ILE A 4 -23.65 -9.84 1.49
C ILE A 4 -22.27 -9.30 1.87
N TYR A 5 -21.97 -9.16 3.16
CA TYR A 5 -20.66 -8.72 3.64
C TYR A 5 -19.56 -9.72 3.29
N LYS A 6 -19.81 -11.01 3.44
CA LYS A 6 -18.87 -12.06 3.06
C LYS A 6 -18.60 -12.05 1.57
N ALA A 7 -19.61 -11.87 0.74
CA ALA A 7 -19.48 -11.78 -0.70
C ALA A 7 -18.64 -10.55 -1.11
N LYS A 8 -18.90 -9.40 -0.49
CA LYS A 8 -18.10 -8.19 -0.71
C LYS A 8 -16.65 -8.39 -0.31
N LYS A 9 -16.38 -9.00 0.85
CA LYS A 9 -15.02 -9.30 1.30
C LYS A 9 -14.29 -10.25 0.34
N ARG A 10 -14.97 -11.17 -0.28
CA ARG A 10 -14.36 -12.10 -1.24
C ARG A 10 -13.89 -11.41 -2.52
N LYS A 11 -14.56 -10.33 -2.91
CA LYS A 11 -14.19 -9.56 -4.10
C LYS A 11 -13.00 -8.63 -3.86
N LEU A 12 -12.69 -8.36 -2.62
CA LEU A 12 -11.61 -7.46 -2.25
C LEU A 12 -10.37 -8.25 -1.84
N ALA A 13 -9.22 -7.84 -2.35
CA ALA A 13 -7.94 -8.35 -1.91
C ALA A 13 -7.24 -7.27 -1.09
N ILE A 14 -6.81 -7.62 0.10
CA ILE A 14 -6.21 -6.68 1.05
C ILE A 14 -4.79 -7.13 1.34
N ALA A 15 -3.86 -6.18 1.33
CA ALA A 15 -2.50 -6.39 1.80
C ALA A 15 -2.12 -5.26 2.76
N LYS A 16 -1.42 -5.61 3.82
CA LYS A 16 -0.99 -4.65 4.84
C LYS A 16 0.51 -4.70 5.02
N LEU A 17 1.12 -3.54 5.09
CA LEU A 17 2.53 -3.39 5.44
C LEU A 17 2.59 -2.62 6.76
N ARG A 18 3.18 -3.24 7.78
CA ARG A 18 3.31 -2.64 9.11
C ARG A 18 4.75 -2.19 9.35
N ASN A 19 4.89 -1.10 10.10
CA ASN A 19 6.18 -0.59 10.54
C ASN A 19 7.15 -0.29 9.37
N CYS A 20 6.62 0.29 8.30
CA CYS A 20 7.46 0.74 7.19
C CYS A 20 8.31 1.93 7.64
N PRO A 21 9.64 1.89 7.44
CA PRO A 21 10.56 2.93 7.96
C PRO A 21 10.55 4.23 7.15
N VAL A 22 9.44 4.59 6.57
CA VAL A 22 9.26 5.83 5.81
C VAL A 22 8.22 6.68 6.54
N SER A 23 8.38 8.01 6.51
CA SER A 23 7.38 8.87 7.14
C SER A 23 6.02 8.75 6.45
N PRO A 24 4.91 8.86 7.19
CA PRO A 24 3.58 8.78 6.58
C PRO A 24 3.35 9.79 5.46
N ARG A 25 3.89 11.00 5.63
CA ARG A 25 3.75 12.07 4.63
C ARG A 25 4.38 11.70 3.30
N LYS A 26 5.60 11.14 3.33
CA LYS A 26 6.32 10.71 2.11
C LYS A 26 5.60 9.53 1.44
N MET A 27 5.10 8.60 2.25
CA MET A 27 4.35 7.47 1.75
C MET A 27 3.04 7.91 1.09
N ARG A 28 2.32 8.85 1.70
CA ARG A 28 1.07 9.37 1.13
C ARG A 28 1.25 10.04 -0.22
N SER A 29 2.37 10.73 -0.41
CA SER A 29 2.64 11.39 -1.69
C SER A 29 2.76 10.40 -2.85
N VAL A 30 3.31 9.22 -2.60
CA VAL A 30 3.40 8.15 -3.60
C VAL A 30 2.06 7.40 -3.72
N ALA A 31 1.40 7.14 -2.59
CA ALA A 31 0.12 6.44 -2.58
C ALA A 31 -0.96 7.20 -3.36
N ASP A 32 -0.95 8.52 -3.31
CA ASP A 32 -1.92 9.35 -4.04
C ASP A 32 -1.82 9.16 -5.56
N LEU A 33 -0.66 8.80 -6.06
CA LEU A 33 -0.45 8.53 -7.49
C LEU A 33 -1.13 7.23 -7.95
N LEU A 34 -1.43 6.34 -7.03
CA LEU A 34 -1.92 5.00 -7.33
C LEU A 34 -3.43 4.84 -7.19
N ARG A 35 -4.08 5.71 -6.44
CA ARG A 35 -5.52 5.55 -6.16
C ARG A 35 -6.35 5.59 -7.43
N GLY A 36 -7.24 4.60 -7.56
CA GLY A 36 -8.15 4.49 -8.68
C GLY A 36 -7.53 4.02 -9.98
N LYS A 37 -6.25 3.67 -9.97
CA LYS A 37 -5.55 3.22 -11.17
C LYS A 37 -5.56 1.70 -11.29
N GLU A 38 -5.50 1.22 -12.52
CA GLU A 38 -5.34 -0.20 -12.81
C GLU A 38 -3.99 -0.69 -12.26
N VAL A 39 -3.98 -1.93 -11.78
CA VAL A 39 -2.81 -2.54 -11.16
C VAL A 39 -1.57 -2.51 -12.06
N GLY A 40 -1.72 -2.81 -13.35
CA GLY A 40 -0.60 -2.77 -14.28
C GLY A 40 0.03 -1.38 -14.41
N LYS A 41 -0.80 -0.36 -14.51
CA LYS A 41 -0.35 1.04 -14.55
C LYS A 41 0.28 1.46 -13.23
N ALA A 42 -0.31 1.03 -12.11
CA ALA A 42 0.21 1.33 -10.78
C ALA A 42 1.60 0.74 -10.59
N LEU A 43 1.82 -0.50 -11.00
CA LEU A 43 3.13 -1.14 -10.94
C LEU A 43 4.17 -0.40 -11.78
N ASN A 44 3.80 0.04 -12.97
CA ASN A 44 4.70 0.82 -13.83
C ASN A 44 5.06 2.17 -13.19
N ILE A 45 4.10 2.85 -12.60
CA ILE A 45 4.34 4.11 -11.89
C ILE A 45 5.34 3.89 -10.76
N LEU A 46 5.17 2.84 -9.96
CA LEU A 46 6.05 2.53 -8.83
C LEU A 46 7.44 2.12 -9.28
N LYS A 47 7.53 1.33 -10.35
CA LYS A 47 8.81 0.85 -10.89
C LYS A 47 9.71 2.00 -11.34
N PHE A 48 9.14 3.01 -11.99
CA PHE A 48 9.89 4.14 -12.53
C PHE A 48 9.95 5.35 -11.61
N ASN A 49 9.31 5.29 -10.43
CA ASN A 49 9.34 6.37 -9.47
C ASN A 49 10.65 6.31 -8.67
N PRO A 50 11.44 7.40 -8.63
CA PRO A 50 12.73 7.39 -7.93
C PRO A 50 12.62 7.47 -6.41
N ARG A 51 11.43 7.73 -5.86
CA ARG A 51 11.25 7.87 -4.41
C ARG A 51 11.44 6.54 -3.69
N HIS A 52 12.07 6.59 -2.53
CA HIS A 52 12.33 5.40 -1.72
C HIS A 52 11.04 4.68 -1.29
N ALA A 53 9.99 5.43 -1.01
CA ALA A 53 8.69 4.88 -0.60
C ALA A 53 8.07 3.98 -1.68
N SER A 54 8.35 4.23 -2.97
CA SER A 54 7.79 3.46 -4.06
C SER A 54 8.20 1.99 -4.03
N LYS A 55 9.41 1.69 -3.56
CA LYS A 55 9.89 0.31 -3.44
C LYS A 55 9.05 -0.53 -2.48
N PHE A 56 8.66 0.06 -1.36
CA PHE A 56 7.82 -0.61 -0.37
C PHE A 56 6.40 -0.82 -0.90
N LEU A 57 5.86 0.19 -1.58
CA LEU A 57 4.52 0.09 -2.18
C LEU A 57 4.48 -0.92 -3.32
N GLU A 58 5.54 -1.01 -4.12
CA GLU A 58 5.62 -2.00 -5.19
C GLU A 58 5.52 -3.43 -4.63
N LYS A 59 6.29 -3.74 -3.60
CA LYS A 59 6.23 -5.05 -2.94
C LYS A 59 4.87 -5.32 -2.32
N LEU A 60 4.28 -4.31 -1.68
CA LEU A 60 2.97 -4.44 -1.08
C LEU A 60 1.89 -4.69 -2.14
N LEU A 61 1.96 -3.99 -3.25
CA LEU A 61 1.03 -4.17 -4.36
C LEU A 61 1.14 -5.56 -4.97
N LEU A 62 2.36 -6.07 -5.15
CA LEU A 62 2.58 -7.45 -5.61
C LEU A 62 1.98 -8.47 -4.65
N SER A 63 2.12 -8.24 -3.35
CA SER A 63 1.51 -9.08 -2.32
C SER A 63 -0.02 -9.05 -2.42
N ALA A 64 -0.60 -7.89 -2.64
CA ALA A 64 -2.04 -7.74 -2.80
C ALA A 64 -2.55 -8.47 -4.06
N ILE A 65 -1.79 -8.42 -5.14
CA ILE A 65 -2.12 -9.15 -6.38
C ILE A 65 -2.10 -10.65 -6.12
N SER A 66 -1.10 -11.16 -5.40
CA SER A 66 -1.03 -12.56 -5.02
C SER A 66 -2.22 -12.99 -4.17
N ASN A 67 -2.64 -12.14 -3.24
CA ASN A 67 -3.82 -12.39 -2.42
C ASN A 67 -5.09 -12.43 -3.27
N TRP A 68 -5.19 -11.56 -4.26
CA TRP A 68 -6.31 -11.55 -5.19
C TRP A 68 -6.36 -12.85 -6.01
N GLN A 69 -5.21 -13.30 -6.51
CA GLN A 69 -5.11 -14.57 -7.24
C GLN A 69 -5.56 -15.77 -6.41
N SER A 70 -5.14 -15.80 -5.15
CA SER A 70 -5.52 -16.88 -4.22
C SER A 70 -7.02 -16.94 -3.98
N LYS A 71 -7.68 -15.78 -3.98
CA LYS A 71 -9.13 -15.70 -3.79
C LYS A 71 -9.92 -15.96 -5.06
N ASN A 72 -9.32 -15.74 -6.22
CA ASN A 72 -9.97 -15.83 -7.53
C ASN A 72 -9.17 -16.74 -8.46
N GLU A 73 -8.98 -17.99 -8.04
CA GLU A 73 -8.21 -18.98 -8.81
C GLU A 73 -8.76 -19.23 -10.21
N ASP A 74 -10.07 -19.07 -10.38
CA ASP A 74 -10.76 -19.27 -11.65
C ASP A 74 -10.55 -18.12 -12.64
N GLN A 75 -9.99 -17.02 -12.19
CA GLN A 75 -9.83 -15.83 -13.02
C GLN A 75 -8.36 -15.53 -13.28
N SER A 76 -8.07 -15.16 -14.52
CA SER A 76 -6.74 -14.73 -14.92
C SER A 76 -6.57 -13.23 -14.62
N ILE A 77 -5.40 -12.83 -14.14
CA ILE A 77 -5.06 -11.41 -13.96
C ILE A 77 -5.10 -10.68 -15.29
N GLU A 78 -4.68 -11.34 -16.37
CA GLU A 78 -4.63 -10.75 -17.70
C GLU A 78 -6.02 -10.44 -18.27
N SER A 79 -6.99 -11.28 -17.95
CA SER A 79 -8.37 -11.13 -18.45
C SER A 79 -9.25 -10.28 -17.54
N THR A 80 -8.81 -10.00 -16.31
CA THR A 80 -9.60 -9.28 -15.33
C THR A 80 -8.95 -7.93 -15.05
N GLU A 81 -9.74 -6.88 -15.14
CA GLU A 81 -9.30 -5.54 -14.76
C GLU A 81 -9.35 -5.40 -13.25
N ILE A 82 -8.17 -5.29 -12.64
CA ILE A 82 -8.02 -5.08 -11.21
C ILE A 82 -7.59 -3.64 -10.97
N ILE A 83 -8.31 -2.94 -10.14
CA ILE A 83 -8.02 -1.55 -9.80
C ILE A 83 -7.62 -1.42 -8.33
N VAL A 84 -6.78 -0.44 -8.06
CA VAL A 84 -6.44 -0.06 -6.69
C VAL A 84 -7.60 0.76 -6.14
N ASN A 85 -8.47 0.10 -5.37
CA ASN A 85 -9.66 0.74 -4.83
C ASN A 85 -9.31 1.73 -3.74
N GLU A 86 -8.47 1.32 -2.81
CA GLU A 86 -8.16 2.13 -1.64
C GLU A 86 -6.73 1.89 -1.18
N ILE A 87 -6.05 2.97 -0.81
CA ILE A 87 -4.76 2.90 -0.12
C ILE A 87 -4.87 3.80 1.10
N LYS A 88 -4.67 3.21 2.28
CA LYS A 88 -4.65 3.93 3.55
C LYS A 88 -3.24 3.95 4.10
N VAL A 89 -2.78 5.11 4.49
CA VAL A 89 -1.47 5.28 5.13
C VAL A 89 -1.71 5.84 6.53
N ASP A 90 -1.43 5.02 7.53
CA ASP A 90 -1.61 5.40 8.93
C ASP A 90 -0.25 5.64 9.58
N GLY A 91 -0.22 6.51 10.59
CA GLY A 91 0.99 6.76 11.37
C GLY A 91 1.36 5.54 12.21
N GLY A 92 2.63 5.19 12.21
CA GLY A 92 3.16 4.11 13.02
C GLY A 92 3.97 4.62 14.20
N ARG A 93 4.80 3.74 14.75
CA ARG A 93 5.69 4.05 15.86
C ARG A 93 6.66 5.16 15.50
N ILE A 94 6.92 6.04 16.46
CA ILE A 94 7.93 7.06 16.33
C ILE A 94 9.14 6.63 17.17
N LEU A 95 10.30 6.49 16.53
CA LEU A 95 11.54 6.25 17.21
C LEU A 95 12.19 7.61 17.51
N LYS A 96 12.40 7.87 18.79
CA LYS A 96 13.08 9.09 19.23
C LYS A 96 14.57 8.80 19.38
N ARG A 97 15.39 9.51 18.65
CA ARG A 97 16.86 9.41 18.71
C ARG A 97 17.45 10.75 19.08
N LEU A 98 18.60 10.72 19.72
CA LEU A 98 19.36 11.93 20.03
C LEU A 98 20.52 12.03 19.06
N ARG A 99 20.69 13.22 18.50
CA ARG A 99 21.85 13.53 17.66
C ARG A 99 22.74 14.49 18.39
N PRO A 100 24.05 14.21 18.53
CA PRO A 100 24.99 15.16 19.13
C PRO A 100 24.98 16.47 18.36
N ALA A 101 24.92 17.58 19.11
CA ALA A 101 24.98 18.91 18.55
C ALA A 101 26.23 19.62 19.09
N PRO A 102 26.72 20.68 18.40
CA PRO A 102 27.83 21.49 18.92
C PRO A 102 27.56 22.01 20.33
N GLN A 103 28.61 22.18 21.13
CA GLN A 103 28.56 22.70 22.52
C GLN A 103 27.87 21.77 23.52
N GLY A 104 27.91 20.44 23.29
CA GLY A 104 27.37 19.47 24.22
C GLY A 104 25.86 19.40 24.27
N ARG A 105 25.17 20.09 23.37
CA ARG A 105 23.72 20.00 23.24
C ARG A 105 23.30 18.77 22.38
N ALA A 106 22.14 18.22 22.66
CA ALA A 106 21.57 17.12 21.84
C ALA A 106 20.31 17.58 21.14
N HIS A 107 20.21 17.27 19.84
CA HIS A 107 18.99 17.49 19.06
C HIS A 107 18.19 16.21 18.99
N ARG A 108 16.89 16.32 19.19
CA ARG A 108 15.99 15.19 19.08
C ARG A 108 15.70 14.91 17.60
N ILE A 109 15.90 13.67 17.18
CA ILE A 109 15.51 13.20 15.87
C ILE A 109 14.33 12.24 16.04
N ARG A 110 13.25 12.49 15.31
CA ARG A 110 12.09 11.62 15.29
C ARG A 110 12.11 10.82 13.99
N LYS A 111 12.33 9.52 14.11
CA LYS A 111 12.18 8.61 12.97
C LYS A 111 10.76 8.08 12.98
N ARG A 112 9.98 8.49 11.98
CA ARG A 112 8.59 8.09 11.86
C ARG A 112 8.48 6.85 11.01
N SER A 113 7.51 6.02 11.33
CA SER A 113 7.13 4.88 10.53
C SER A 113 5.67 4.98 10.13
N ASN A 114 5.23 4.11 9.23
CA ASN A 114 3.86 4.10 8.77
C ASN A 114 3.33 2.67 8.62
N HIS A 115 2.02 2.57 8.53
CA HIS A 115 1.31 1.35 8.21
C HIS A 115 0.49 1.61 6.95
N VAL A 116 0.66 0.78 5.94
CA VAL A 116 -0.06 0.93 4.67
C VAL A 116 -1.00 -0.23 4.48
N THR A 117 -2.23 0.08 4.10
CA THR A 117 -3.24 -0.92 3.71
C THR A 117 -3.64 -0.65 2.28
N VAL A 118 -3.48 -1.65 1.42
CA VAL A 118 -3.90 -1.60 0.02
C VAL A 118 -5.09 -2.52 -0.18
N VAL A 119 -6.13 -2.02 -0.80
CA VAL A 119 -7.33 -2.79 -1.14
C VAL A 119 -7.46 -2.80 -2.65
N LEU A 120 -7.41 -3.99 -3.24
CA LEU A 120 -7.64 -4.19 -4.67
C LEU A 120 -9.06 -4.70 -4.90
N GLU A 121 -9.68 -4.20 -5.93
CA GLU A 121 -11.01 -4.63 -6.33
C GLU A 121 -11.01 -5.01 -7.81
N SER A 122 -11.69 -6.10 -8.12
CA SER A 122 -11.92 -6.48 -9.51
C SER A 122 -13.05 -5.64 -10.09
N ASN A 123 -12.79 -4.99 -11.21
CA ASN A 123 -13.77 -4.20 -11.92
C ASN A 123 -14.69 -5.04 -12.80
N ASN A 124 -14.56 -6.35 -12.78
CA ASN A 124 -15.50 -7.23 -13.46
C ASN A 124 -16.84 -7.16 -12.75
N GLU A 125 -17.65 -6.23 -13.20
CA GLU A 125 -19.06 -6.31 -12.91
C GLU A 125 -19.56 -7.58 -13.55
N ILE A 126 -19.85 -8.53 -12.72
CA ILE A 126 -20.49 -9.75 -13.16
C ILE A 126 -21.88 -9.35 -13.61
N LYS A 127 -22.03 -9.38 -14.88
CA LYS A 127 -23.34 -9.17 -15.48
C LYS A 127 -24.22 -10.38 -15.24
#